data_3e148319e2f94d98349188699ffdd0fc
#
_entry.id   3e148319e2f94d98349188699ffdd0fc
#
_cell.length_a   1.000
_cell.length_b   1.000
_cell.length_c   1.000
_cell.angle_alpha   90.00
_cell.angle_beta   90.00
_cell.angle_gamma   90.00
#
_symmetry.space_group_name_H-M   'P 1'
#
loop_
_entity.id
_entity.type
_entity.pdbx_description
1 polymer ?
#
loop_
_entity_poly.entity_id
_entity_poly.type
_entity_poly.pdbx_seq_one_letter_code
_entity_poly.pdbx_strand_id
1 'polypeptide(L)' 'MVITVVREWRDEEGWGVLDSPETPGGCWGHYTSIEKEGFRTLSAGQRVELVWEAPGFRQDGYDYRALSIVPLAG' A
#
# COMPACT_ATOMS: atom_id res chain seq x y z
N MET A 1 -4.19 -5.21 11.14
CA MET A 1 -2.87 -4.67 10.76
C MET A 1 -1.95 -5.80 10.36
N VAL A 2 -1.29 -5.67 9.23
CA VAL A 2 -0.42 -6.73 8.69
C VAL A 2 0.87 -6.10 8.16
N ILE A 3 1.98 -6.83 8.28
CA ILE A 3 3.26 -6.42 7.68
C ILE A 3 3.24 -6.85 6.22
N THR A 4 3.51 -5.91 5.33
CA THR A 4 3.50 -6.13 3.89
C THR A 4 4.79 -5.68 3.25
N VAL A 5 4.96 -6.05 1.99
CA VAL A 5 6.08 -5.62 1.16
C VAL A 5 5.52 -4.82 -0.02
N VAL A 6 6.12 -3.69 -0.30
CA VAL A 6 5.74 -2.90 -1.47
C VAL A 6 6.17 -3.65 -2.72
N ARG A 7 5.23 -3.98 -3.60
CA ARG A 7 5.51 -4.64 -4.88
C ARG A 7 6.07 -3.63 -5.87
N GLU A 8 5.37 -2.51 -6.01
CA GLU A 8 5.77 -1.41 -6.88
C GLU A 8 5.18 -0.12 -6.36
N TRP A 9 5.83 0.99 -6.68
CA TRP A 9 5.33 2.31 -6.33
C TRP A 9 5.56 3.27 -7.48
N ARG A 10 4.49 3.97 -7.86
CA ARG A 10 4.50 4.90 -9.00
C ARG A 10 4.40 6.33 -8.48
N ASP A 11 5.54 6.93 -8.20
CA ASP A 11 5.59 8.29 -7.62
C ASP A 11 4.85 9.32 -8.47
N GLU A 12 4.98 9.21 -9.77
CA GLU A 12 4.37 10.16 -10.70
C GLU A 12 2.84 10.09 -10.68
N GLU A 13 2.30 8.92 -10.38
CA GLU A 13 0.87 8.69 -10.34
C GLU A 13 0.32 8.73 -8.92
N GLY A 14 1.19 8.63 -7.92
CA GLY A 14 0.81 8.73 -6.52
C GLY A 14 0.20 7.47 -5.94
N TRP A 15 0.44 6.30 -6.53
CA TRP A 15 -0.10 5.05 -6.02
C TRP A 15 0.84 3.88 -6.28
N GLY A 16 0.54 2.77 -5.66
CA GLY A 16 1.30 1.55 -5.86
C GLY A 16 0.57 0.33 -5.34
N VAL A 17 1.27 -0.80 -5.35
CA VAL A 17 0.72 -2.10 -4.95
C VAL A 17 1.54 -2.68 -3.83
N LEU A 18 0.83 -3.18 -2.82
CA LEU A 18 1.43 -3.84 -1.66
C LEU A 18 1.03 -5.31 -1.65
N ASP A 19 1.98 -6.17 -1.29
CA ASP A 19 1.76 -7.62 -1.22
C ASP A 19 1.68 -8.07 0.22
N SER A 20 0.60 -8.79 0.54
CA SER A 20 0.45 -9.43 1.84
C SER A 20 -0.33 -10.72 1.72
N PRO A 21 -0.16 -11.65 2.67
CA PRO A 21 -0.96 -12.88 2.67
C PRO A 21 -2.45 -12.63 2.86
N GLU A 22 -2.82 -11.49 3.43
CA GLU A 22 -4.22 -11.14 3.67
C GLU A 22 -4.90 -10.52 2.45
N THR A 23 -4.13 -10.07 1.48
CA THR A 23 -4.65 -9.40 0.28
C THR A 23 -4.15 -10.09 -0.98
N PRO A 24 -4.64 -11.32 -1.25
CA PRO A 24 -4.19 -12.07 -2.43
C PRO A 24 -4.48 -11.29 -3.71
N GLY A 25 -3.49 -11.24 -4.60
CA GLY A 25 -3.57 -10.46 -5.83
C GLY A 25 -3.04 -9.04 -5.70
N GLY A 26 -2.81 -8.55 -4.48
CA GLY A 26 -2.26 -7.23 -4.22
C GLY A 26 -3.26 -6.27 -3.61
N CYS A 27 -2.73 -5.26 -2.93
CA CYS A 27 -3.51 -4.21 -2.28
C CYS A 27 -3.13 -2.86 -2.91
N TRP A 28 -4.12 -2.15 -3.45
CA TRP A 28 -3.91 -0.83 -4.02
C TRP A 28 -3.68 0.19 -2.92
N GLY A 29 -2.60 0.99 -3.03
CA GLY A 29 -2.29 2.02 -2.06
C GLY A 29 -2.08 3.37 -2.72
N HIS A 30 -2.64 4.43 -2.10
CA HIS A 30 -2.49 5.80 -2.56
C HIS A 30 -1.58 6.56 -1.60
N TYR A 31 -0.84 7.56 -2.10
CA TYR A 31 0.11 8.29 -1.27
C TYR A 31 -0.58 8.98 -0.07
N THR A 32 -1.85 9.34 -0.19
CA THR A 32 -2.60 9.96 0.91
C THR A 32 -2.80 9.02 2.09
N SER A 33 -2.63 7.71 1.89
CA SER A 33 -2.75 6.72 2.96
C SER A 33 -1.43 6.47 3.69
N ILE A 34 -0.33 7.03 3.21
CA ILE A 34 0.98 6.86 3.85
C ILE A 34 1.05 7.74 5.09
N GLU A 35 1.23 7.13 6.25
CA GLU A 35 1.36 7.81 7.53
C GLU A 35 2.82 8.25 7.73
N LYS A 36 3.18 9.35 7.11
CA LYS A 36 4.55 9.87 7.15
C LYS A 36 4.54 11.37 6.94
N GLU A 37 5.36 12.09 7.67
CA GLU A 37 5.56 13.52 7.47
C GLU A 37 6.48 13.75 6.26
N GLY A 38 6.27 14.86 5.58
CA GLY A 38 7.08 15.24 4.43
C GLY A 38 6.66 14.54 3.16
N PHE A 39 7.64 14.21 2.31
CA PHE A 39 7.39 13.58 1.03
C PHE A 39 6.92 12.13 1.22
N ARG A 40 5.76 11.83 0.68
CA ARG A 40 5.10 10.54 0.87
C ARG A 40 5.36 9.63 -0.32
N THR A 41 6.40 8.83 -0.22
CA THR A 41 6.77 7.86 -1.24
C THR A 41 7.22 6.55 -0.62
N LEU A 42 7.16 5.48 -1.40
CA LEU A 42 7.62 4.15 -1.00
C LEU A 42 8.53 3.60 -2.10
N SER A 43 9.29 2.58 -1.76
CA SER A 43 10.17 1.90 -2.72
C SER A 43 9.82 0.41 -2.77
N ALA A 44 9.93 -0.18 -3.95
CA ALA A 44 9.72 -1.62 -4.12
C ALA A 44 10.64 -2.39 -3.18
N GLY A 45 10.08 -3.38 -2.49
CA GLY A 45 10.78 -4.17 -1.49
C GLY A 45 10.74 -3.61 -0.08
N GLN A 46 10.25 -2.40 0.10
CA GLN A 46 10.13 -1.79 1.41
C GLN A 46 9.05 -2.48 2.24
N ARG A 47 9.31 -2.65 3.55
CA ARG A 47 8.35 -3.24 4.47
C ARG A 47 7.54 -2.14 5.15
N VAL A 48 6.24 -2.36 5.23
CA VAL A 48 5.30 -1.40 5.83
C VAL A 48 4.24 -2.15 6.62
N GLU A 49 3.61 -1.45 7.57
CA GLU A 49 2.41 -1.94 8.22
C GLU A 49 1.21 -1.44 7.44
N LEU A 50 0.27 -2.34 7.17
CA LEU A 50 -0.88 -2.07 6.34
C LEU A 50 -2.19 -2.29 7.09
N VAL A 51 -3.07 -1.31 7.00
CA VAL A 51 -4.49 -1.50 7.31
C VAL A 51 -5.23 -1.40 5.98
N TRP A 52 -6.00 -2.42 5.66
CA TRP A 52 -6.65 -2.52 4.35
C TRP A 52 -8.15 -2.75 4.49
N GLU A 53 -8.87 -2.52 3.40
CA GLU A 53 -10.29 -2.86 3.30
C GLU A 53 -10.57 -3.53 1.95
N ALA A 54 -11.66 -4.30 1.92
CA ALA A 54 -12.21 -4.84 0.68
C ALA A 54 -13.53 -4.09 0.40
N PRO A 55 -13.46 -3.01 -0.39
CA PRO A 55 -14.62 -2.10 -0.52
C PRO A 55 -15.79 -2.65 -1.33
N GLY A 56 -15.64 -3.82 -1.95
CA GLY A 56 -16.70 -4.42 -2.74
C GLY A 56 -16.68 -4.01 -4.21
N PHE A 57 -15.67 -3.26 -4.62
CA PHE A 57 -15.42 -2.93 -6.02
C PHE A 57 -13.91 -2.96 -6.26
N ARG A 58 -13.53 -2.95 -7.53
CA ARG A 58 -12.10 -2.97 -7.89
C ARG A 58 -11.57 -1.56 -8.08
N GLN A 59 -10.40 -1.31 -7.49
CA GLN A 59 -9.64 -0.09 -7.69
C GLN A 59 -8.44 -0.43 -8.58
N ASP A 60 -8.44 0.05 -9.81
CA ASP A 60 -7.37 -0.22 -10.80
C ASP A 60 -7.07 -1.71 -10.96
N GLY A 61 -8.12 -2.55 -10.89
CA GLY A 61 -7.98 -4.01 -11.02
C GLY A 61 -7.69 -4.75 -9.73
N TYR A 62 -7.63 -4.06 -8.59
CA TYR A 62 -7.34 -4.67 -7.29
C TYR A 62 -8.59 -4.69 -6.41
N ASP A 63 -8.80 -5.81 -5.72
CA ASP A 63 -9.97 -6.01 -4.86
C ASP A 63 -9.80 -5.39 -3.47
N TYR A 64 -8.57 -5.08 -3.08
CA TYR A 64 -8.24 -4.55 -1.76
C TYR A 64 -7.60 -3.19 -1.90
N ARG A 65 -7.84 -2.31 -0.94
CA ARG A 65 -7.16 -1.01 -0.92
C ARG A 65 -6.66 -0.67 0.47
N ALA A 66 -5.60 0.11 0.53
CA ALA A 66 -4.99 0.53 1.77
C ALA A 66 -5.78 1.67 2.40
N LEU A 67 -6.03 1.57 3.71
CA LEU A 67 -6.56 2.66 4.53
C LEU A 67 -5.42 3.40 5.19
N SER A 68 -4.37 2.68 5.61
CA SER A 68 -3.22 3.26 6.29
C SER A 68 -1.98 2.44 5.95
N ILE A 69 -0.90 3.12 5.62
CA ILE A 69 0.40 2.53 5.31
C ILE A 69 1.43 3.20 6.20
N VAL A 70 2.03 2.43 7.11
CA VAL A 70 3.05 2.96 8.04
C VAL A 70 4.39 2.37 7.67
N PRO A 71 5.32 3.18 7.11
CA PRO A 71 6.67 2.70 6.81
C PRO A 71 7.37 2.21 8.06
N LEU A 72 8.03 1.07 7.96
CA LEU A 72 8.81 0.51 9.06
C LEU A 72 10.23 1.05 9.00
N ALA A 73 10.76 1.42 10.16
CA ALA A 73 12.14 1.87 10.27
C ALA A 73 13.08 0.67 10.15
N GLY A 74 14.15 0.83 9.46
CA GLY A 74 15.18 -0.20 9.35
C GLY A 74 15.43 -0.75 8.03
#